data_a7f3ea9abec7a4a915b8e965e07e6857
#
_entry.id   a7f3ea9abec7a4a915b8e965e07e6857
#
_cell.length_a   1.000
_cell.length_b   1.000
_cell.length_c   1.000
_cell.angle_alpha   90.00
_cell.angle_beta   90.00
_cell.angle_gamma   90.00
#
_symmetry.space_group_name_H-M   'P 1'
#
loop_
_entity.id
_entity.type
_entity.pdbx_description
1 polymer ?
#
loop_
_entity_poly.entity_id
_entity_poly.type
_entity_poly.pdbx_seq_one_letter_code
_entity_poly.pdbx_strand_id
1 'polypeptide(L)'
;MAGKKGNSLLETRRRNRVLIKNMIFRMENARRTAIAEELGLTLPTITTSVNEMLSEGILEEIPITDGKLVNNMGRRPNAIAFRAEAAYAIGVELGPYATRAVLMNLRGEVLEQSEYESPAENYAGMLEKITLSLIHITEPTRPISI
;
A
#
# COMPACT_ATOMS: atom_id res chain seq x y z
N MET A 1 13.32 -31.76 -20.04
CA MET A 1 12.05 -31.47 -19.29
C MET A 1 12.28 -30.85 -17.90
N ALA A 2 13.14 -29.85 -17.78
CA ALA A 2 13.49 -29.21 -16.49
C ALA A 2 12.79 -27.84 -16.19
N GLY A 3 12.02 -27.30 -17.13
CA GLY A 3 11.47 -25.94 -17.02
C GLY A 3 10.21 -25.75 -16.16
N LYS A 4 9.47 -26.82 -15.86
CA LYS A 4 8.15 -26.71 -15.20
C LYS A 4 8.19 -26.52 -13.68
N LYS A 5 9.25 -27.01 -13.01
CA LYS A 5 9.34 -26.98 -11.54
C LYS A 5 9.76 -25.63 -10.97
N GLY A 6 10.61 -24.90 -11.67
CA GLY A 6 11.07 -23.56 -11.26
C GLY A 6 9.99 -22.49 -11.42
N ASN A 7 9.18 -22.58 -12.45
CA ASN A 7 8.07 -21.64 -12.70
C ASN A 7 6.96 -21.79 -11.65
N SER A 8 6.67 -23.00 -11.20
CA SER A 8 5.69 -23.29 -10.15
C SER A 8 6.09 -22.69 -8.78
N LEU A 9 7.36 -22.73 -8.40
CA LEU A 9 7.85 -22.19 -7.13
C LEU A 9 7.81 -20.66 -7.11
N LEU A 10 8.20 -20.01 -8.20
CA LEU A 10 8.15 -18.56 -8.35
C LEU A 10 6.69 -18.06 -8.35
N GLU A 11 5.81 -18.79 -9.01
CA GLU A 11 4.39 -18.48 -9.06
C GLU A 11 3.72 -18.64 -7.70
N THR A 12 4.05 -19.69 -6.95
CA THR A 12 3.60 -19.88 -5.57
C THR A 12 4.09 -18.77 -4.65
N ARG A 13 5.36 -18.37 -4.74
CA ARG A 13 5.91 -17.24 -3.98
C ARG A 13 5.17 -15.93 -4.29
N ARG A 14 4.94 -15.66 -5.56
CA ARG A 14 4.19 -14.48 -6.01
C ARG A 14 2.77 -14.45 -5.44
N ARG A 15 2.08 -15.59 -5.52
CA ARG A 15 0.72 -15.74 -4.99
C ARG A 15 0.70 -15.55 -3.47
N ASN A 16 1.59 -16.20 -2.74
CA ASN A 16 1.67 -16.05 -1.29
C ASN A 16 1.93 -14.60 -0.89
N ARG A 17 2.82 -13.92 -1.60
CA ARG A 17 3.12 -12.50 -1.35
C ARG A 17 1.90 -11.60 -1.54
N VAL A 18 1.07 -11.84 -2.55
CA VAL A 18 -0.20 -11.12 -2.75
C VAL A 18 -1.17 -11.39 -1.61
N LEU A 19 -1.34 -12.66 -1.20
CA LEU A 19 -2.21 -13.03 -0.10
C LEU A 19 -1.77 -12.38 1.22
N ILE A 20 -0.48 -12.39 1.52
CA ILE A 20 0.09 -11.75 2.71
C ILE A 20 -0.17 -10.24 2.71
N LYS A 21 0.07 -9.55 1.58
CA LYS A 21 -0.22 -8.12 1.46
C LYS A 21 -1.69 -7.80 1.68
N ASN A 22 -2.59 -8.58 1.08
CA ASN A 22 -4.02 -8.41 1.28
C ASN A 22 -4.45 -8.63 2.74
N MET A 23 -3.82 -9.57 3.43
CA MET A 23 -4.10 -9.82 4.83
C MET A 23 -3.61 -8.66 5.71
N ILE A 24 -2.39 -8.17 5.50
CA ILE A 24 -1.84 -6.99 6.20
C ILE A 24 -2.73 -5.77 6.01
N PHE A 25 -3.27 -5.57 4.80
CA PHE A 25 -4.18 -4.45 4.51
C PHE A 25 -5.50 -4.51 5.27
N ARG A 26 -6.00 -5.73 5.52
CA ARG A 26 -7.30 -5.95 6.18
C ARG A 26 -7.23 -6.00 7.70
N MET A 27 -6.06 -6.31 8.25
CA MET A 27 -5.86 -6.49 9.69
C MET A 27 -5.36 -5.18 10.32
N GLU A 28 -6.02 -4.72 11.38
CA GLU A 28 -5.61 -3.51 12.12
C GLU A 28 -4.23 -3.67 12.78
N ASN A 29 -3.92 -4.86 13.29
CA ASN A 29 -2.65 -5.19 13.95
C ASN A 29 -2.10 -6.51 13.40
N ALA A 30 -1.65 -6.50 12.14
CA ALA A 30 -1.18 -7.71 11.46
C ALA A 30 0.09 -8.27 12.13
N ARG A 31 0.00 -9.48 12.69
CA ARG A 31 1.14 -10.22 13.27
C ARG A 31 1.47 -11.40 12.39
N ARG A 32 2.76 -11.76 12.30
CA ARG A 32 3.19 -12.92 11.49
C ARG A 32 2.44 -14.20 11.82
N THR A 33 2.18 -14.44 13.12
CA THR A 33 1.42 -15.61 13.59
C THR A 33 -0.03 -15.57 13.14
N ALA A 34 -0.72 -14.45 13.30
CA ALA A 34 -2.10 -14.29 12.88
C ALA A 34 -2.25 -14.42 11.35
N ILE A 35 -1.32 -13.83 10.58
CA ILE A 35 -1.30 -13.98 9.11
C ILE A 35 -1.08 -15.46 8.72
N ALA A 36 -0.20 -16.18 9.42
CA ALA A 36 0.07 -17.59 9.15
C ALA A 36 -1.18 -18.45 9.40
N GLU A 37 -1.87 -18.20 10.50
CA GLU A 37 -3.09 -18.89 10.90
C GLU A 37 -4.22 -18.67 9.89
N GLU A 38 -4.50 -17.40 9.54
CA GLU A 38 -5.56 -17.03 8.59
C GLU A 38 -5.33 -17.58 7.18
N LEU A 39 -4.08 -17.59 6.72
CA LEU A 39 -3.75 -18.07 5.38
C LEU A 39 -3.48 -19.58 5.31
N GLY A 40 -3.41 -20.28 6.44
CA GLY A 40 -3.02 -21.70 6.50
C GLY A 40 -1.58 -21.93 5.98
N LEU A 41 -0.72 -20.92 6.11
CA LEU A 41 0.69 -20.99 5.70
C LEU A 41 1.59 -21.18 6.92
N THR A 42 2.75 -21.81 6.70
CA THR A 42 3.71 -21.98 7.80
C THR A 42 4.34 -20.65 8.21
N LEU A 43 4.60 -20.48 9.51
CA LEU A 43 5.25 -19.27 10.04
C LEU A 43 6.60 -18.95 9.36
N PRO A 44 7.48 -19.91 9.04
CA PRO A 44 8.68 -19.64 8.25
C PRO A 44 8.37 -19.03 6.85
N THR A 45 7.34 -19.50 6.16
CA THR A 45 6.93 -18.95 4.86
C THR A 45 6.51 -17.49 4.99
N ILE A 46 5.69 -17.17 6.00
CA ILE A 46 5.28 -15.79 6.28
C ILE A 46 6.49 -14.94 6.65
N THR A 47 7.34 -15.42 7.54
CA THR A 47 8.54 -14.69 8.01
C THR A 47 9.47 -14.34 6.85
N THR A 48 9.74 -15.29 5.97
CA THR A 48 10.58 -15.05 4.78
C THR A 48 9.97 -13.97 3.88
N SER A 49 8.70 -14.12 3.52
CA SER A 49 8.01 -13.16 2.65
C SER A 49 7.90 -11.76 3.26
N VAL A 50 7.61 -11.67 4.56
CA VAL A 50 7.55 -10.39 5.29
C VAL A 50 8.93 -9.74 5.34
N ASN A 51 9.98 -10.50 5.67
CA ASN A 51 11.35 -9.96 5.73
C ASN A 51 11.84 -9.46 4.36
N GLU A 52 11.50 -10.15 3.28
CA GLU A 52 11.76 -9.66 1.91
C GLU A 52 11.07 -8.30 1.68
N MET A 53 9.79 -8.16 2.03
CA MET A 53 9.04 -6.92 1.85
C MET A 53 9.49 -5.79 2.78
N LEU A 54 9.99 -6.11 3.99
CA LEU A 54 10.63 -5.14 4.88
C LEU A 54 11.95 -4.63 4.27
N SER A 55 12.78 -5.53 3.73
CA SER A 55 14.05 -5.15 3.08
C SER A 55 13.83 -4.33 1.80
N GLU A 56 12.74 -4.53 1.11
CA GLU A 56 12.31 -3.75 -0.06
C GLU A 56 11.71 -2.39 0.32
N GLY A 57 11.49 -2.12 1.62
CA GLY A 57 10.87 -0.89 2.10
C GLY A 57 9.37 -0.77 1.82
N ILE A 58 8.69 -1.89 1.51
CA ILE A 58 7.24 -1.93 1.28
C ILE A 58 6.48 -1.98 2.60
N LEU A 59 7.04 -2.73 3.57
CA LEU A 59 6.48 -2.90 4.90
C LEU A 59 7.39 -2.27 5.95
N GLU A 60 6.82 -2.05 7.13
CA GLU A 60 7.52 -1.65 8.34
C GLU A 60 6.96 -2.38 9.56
N GLU A 61 7.75 -2.45 10.63
CA GLU A 61 7.30 -2.96 11.92
C GLU A 61 6.90 -1.79 12.81
N ILE A 62 5.66 -1.81 13.30
CA ILE A 62 5.12 -0.80 14.21
C ILE A 62 4.89 -1.39 15.59
N PRO A 63 5.21 -0.66 16.68
CA PRO A 63 4.90 -1.10 18.03
C PRO A 63 3.38 -1.18 18.22
N ILE A 64 2.91 -2.27 18.83
CA ILE A 64 1.50 -2.36 19.22
C ILE A 64 1.32 -1.61 20.53
N THR A 65 0.56 -0.52 20.48
CA THR A 65 0.23 0.35 21.63
C THR A 65 -1.11 -0.04 22.29
N ASP A 66 -1.46 -1.31 22.32
CA ASP A 66 -2.66 -1.74 23.04
C ASP A 66 -2.47 -1.51 24.54
N GLY A 67 -3.21 -0.54 25.09
CA GLY A 67 -3.18 -0.18 26.51
C GLY A 67 -3.66 -1.26 27.48
N LYS A 68 -3.77 -2.53 27.04
CA LYS A 68 -4.20 -3.70 27.81
C LYS A 68 -3.11 -4.74 28.03
N LEU A 69 -1.90 -4.57 27.53
CA LEU A 69 -0.80 -5.49 27.80
C LEU A 69 0.03 -5.01 29.00
N VAL A 70 -0.63 -4.99 30.16
CA VAL A 70 0.04 -4.92 31.46
C VAL A 70 0.59 -6.33 31.77
N ASN A 71 1.91 -6.41 31.99
CA ASN A 71 2.61 -7.53 32.62
C ASN A 71 2.91 -8.81 31.81
N ASN A 72 3.47 -8.71 30.62
CA ASN A 72 4.28 -9.83 30.14
C ASN A 72 5.74 -9.37 29.99
N MET A 73 6.64 -9.92 30.82
CA MET A 73 8.10 -9.83 30.68
C MET A 73 8.49 -10.55 29.38
N GLY A 74 8.55 -9.82 28.27
CA GLY A 74 8.93 -10.32 26.96
C GLY A 74 9.02 -9.18 25.94
N ARG A 75 9.75 -9.42 24.84
CA ARG A 75 9.81 -8.48 23.72
C ARG A 75 8.40 -8.19 23.22
N ARG A 76 7.99 -6.91 23.23
CA ARG A 76 6.68 -6.49 22.75
C ARG A 76 6.50 -6.95 21.31
N PRO A 77 5.37 -7.59 20.97
CA PRO A 77 5.11 -7.99 19.60
C PRO A 77 4.93 -6.75 18.72
N ASN A 78 5.62 -6.72 17.57
CA ASN A 78 5.41 -5.69 16.58
C ASN A 78 4.32 -6.13 15.60
N ALA A 79 3.47 -5.19 15.20
CA ALA A 79 2.59 -5.36 14.05
C ALA A 79 3.37 -5.06 12.76
N ILE A 80 2.90 -5.64 11.67
CA ILE A 80 3.39 -5.36 10.33
C ILE A 80 2.41 -4.42 9.66
N ALA A 81 2.89 -3.33 9.10
CA ALA A 81 2.09 -2.37 8.35
C ALA A 81 2.76 -2.03 7.01
N PHE A 82 1.99 -1.49 6.10
CA PHE A 82 2.56 -0.86 4.92
C PHE A 82 3.27 0.44 5.32
N ARG A 83 4.43 0.66 4.74
CA ARG A 83 5.09 1.95 4.81
C ARG A 83 4.31 2.95 3.97
N ALA A 84 3.94 4.09 4.54
CA ALA A 84 3.06 5.06 3.90
C ALA A 84 3.56 5.50 2.52
N GLU A 85 4.87 5.79 2.44
CA GLU A 85 5.55 6.31 1.24
C GLU A 85 6.03 5.22 0.27
N ALA A 86 5.74 3.93 0.53
CA ALA A 86 6.19 2.84 -0.33
C ALA A 86 5.51 2.85 -1.71
N ALA A 87 4.33 3.44 -1.82
CA ALA A 87 3.62 3.68 -3.07
C ALA A 87 2.57 4.77 -2.91
N TYR A 88 2.17 5.33 -4.04
CA TYR A 88 1.11 6.32 -4.11
C TYR A 88 0.05 5.86 -5.09
N ALA A 89 -1.19 6.31 -4.86
CA ALA A 89 -2.30 6.10 -5.76
C ALA A 89 -2.91 7.45 -6.15
N ILE A 90 -3.27 7.58 -7.42
CA ILE A 90 -3.99 8.74 -7.92
C ILE A 90 -5.38 8.28 -8.30
N GLY A 91 -6.40 8.89 -7.70
CA GLY A 91 -7.80 8.73 -8.08
C GLY A 91 -8.25 9.93 -8.90
N VAL A 92 -8.98 9.69 -10.00
CA VAL A 92 -9.56 10.74 -10.81
C VAL A 92 -11.05 10.44 -10.99
N GLU A 93 -11.89 11.40 -10.62
CA GLU A 93 -13.32 11.40 -10.88
C GLU A 93 -13.64 12.39 -12.02
N LEU A 94 -14.29 11.89 -13.06
CA LEU A 94 -14.73 12.69 -14.21
C LEU A 94 -16.22 12.94 -14.09
N GLY A 95 -16.59 14.11 -13.58
CA GLY A 95 -17.98 14.55 -13.49
C GLY A 95 -18.38 15.48 -14.65
N PRO A 96 -19.68 15.68 -14.89
CA PRO A 96 -20.16 16.57 -15.96
C PRO A 96 -19.88 18.04 -15.69
N TYR A 97 -19.70 18.44 -14.45
CA TYR A 97 -19.46 19.82 -14.03
C TYR A 97 -18.08 20.06 -13.43
N ALA A 98 -17.50 19.00 -12.83
CA ALA A 98 -16.20 19.09 -12.20
C ALA A 98 -15.40 17.80 -12.40
N THR A 99 -14.10 17.94 -12.52
CA THR A 99 -13.12 16.86 -12.46
C THR A 99 -12.36 16.98 -11.15
N ARG A 100 -12.29 15.90 -10.39
CA ARG A 100 -11.56 15.83 -9.13
C ARG A 100 -10.40 14.86 -9.24
N ALA A 101 -9.25 15.23 -8.69
CA ALA A 101 -8.11 14.35 -8.56
C ALA A 101 -7.64 14.33 -7.11
N VAL A 102 -7.27 13.13 -6.63
CA VAL A 102 -6.70 12.95 -5.30
C VAL A 102 -5.41 12.15 -5.42
N LEU A 103 -4.39 12.55 -4.65
CA LEU A 103 -3.18 11.77 -4.40
C LEU A 103 -3.29 11.17 -3.01
N MET A 104 -3.09 9.86 -2.90
CA MET A 104 -3.10 9.13 -1.63
C MET A 104 -1.82 8.32 -1.48
N ASN A 105 -1.37 8.15 -0.25
CA ASN A 105 -0.31 7.21 0.08
C ASN A 105 -0.86 5.78 0.26
N LEU A 106 0.04 4.82 0.56
CA LEU A 106 -0.34 3.42 0.69
C LEU A 106 -1.22 3.12 1.92
N ARG A 107 -1.34 4.05 2.86
CA ARG A 107 -2.25 3.97 4.02
C ARG A 107 -3.62 4.57 3.75
N GLY A 108 -3.84 5.13 2.56
CA GLY A 108 -5.09 5.79 2.20
C GLY A 108 -5.22 7.22 2.73
N GLU A 109 -4.13 7.80 3.23
CA GLU A 109 -4.11 9.21 3.62
C GLU A 109 -4.07 10.08 2.37
N VAL A 110 -4.98 11.06 2.29
CA VAL A 110 -5.03 12.02 1.20
C VAL A 110 -3.92 13.04 1.42
N LEU A 111 -2.97 13.08 0.49
CA LEU A 111 -1.83 13.99 0.52
C LEU A 111 -2.13 15.30 -0.20
N GLU A 112 -2.85 15.20 -1.32
CA GLU A 112 -3.24 16.35 -2.13
C GLU A 112 -4.55 16.05 -2.85
N GLN A 113 -5.34 17.11 -3.08
CA GLN A 113 -6.55 17.05 -3.88
C GLN A 113 -6.69 18.30 -4.71
N SER A 114 -7.27 18.14 -5.90
CA SER A 114 -7.59 19.25 -6.80
C SER A 114 -8.97 19.06 -7.41
N GLU A 115 -9.65 20.18 -7.66
CA GLU A 115 -10.93 20.21 -8.35
C GLU A 115 -10.88 21.27 -9.45
N TYR A 116 -11.35 20.89 -10.62
CA TYR A 116 -11.42 21.76 -11.79
C TYR A 116 -12.82 21.73 -12.39
N GLU A 117 -13.34 22.88 -12.78
CA GLU A 117 -14.55 22.93 -13.56
C GLU A 117 -14.35 22.21 -14.90
N SER A 118 -15.25 21.31 -15.20
CA SER A 118 -15.24 20.50 -16.42
C SER A 118 -16.32 21.05 -17.37
N PRO A 119 -15.97 21.83 -18.38
CA PRO A 119 -16.96 22.21 -19.38
C PRO A 119 -17.40 20.97 -20.14
N ALA A 120 -18.71 20.70 -20.14
CA ALA A 120 -19.34 19.49 -20.67
C ALA A 120 -19.04 19.15 -22.13
N GLU A 121 -18.39 20.05 -22.87
CA GLU A 121 -18.22 19.96 -24.32
C GLU A 121 -16.81 19.63 -24.82
N ASN A 122 -15.79 19.50 -23.93
CA ASN A 122 -14.40 19.32 -24.39
C ASN A 122 -13.62 18.26 -23.61
N TYR A 123 -13.85 16.98 -23.95
CA TYR A 123 -13.10 15.84 -23.38
C TYR A 123 -11.58 15.92 -23.64
N ALA A 124 -11.14 16.45 -24.77
CA ALA A 124 -9.73 16.56 -25.11
C ALA A 124 -9.00 17.55 -24.18
N GLY A 125 -9.59 18.73 -23.95
CA GLY A 125 -9.06 19.71 -23.01
C GLY A 125 -9.12 19.25 -21.55
N MET A 126 -10.07 18.37 -21.22
CA MET A 126 -10.15 17.76 -19.90
C MET A 126 -8.99 16.78 -19.65
N LEU A 127 -8.65 15.94 -20.62
CA LEU A 127 -7.52 15.03 -20.53
C LEU A 127 -6.19 15.79 -20.40
N GLU A 128 -6.03 16.89 -21.12
CA GLU A 128 -4.84 17.76 -21.00
C GLU A 128 -4.72 18.36 -19.60
N LYS A 129 -5.80 18.88 -19.04
CA LYS A 129 -5.82 19.42 -17.67
C LYS A 129 -5.52 18.35 -16.62
N ILE A 130 -6.07 17.14 -16.76
CA ILE A 130 -5.78 16.02 -15.88
C ILE A 130 -4.29 15.68 -15.94
N THR A 131 -3.73 15.60 -17.16
CA THR A 131 -2.31 15.29 -17.35
C THR A 131 -1.42 16.35 -16.68
N LEU A 132 -1.74 17.64 -16.86
CA LEU A 132 -1.02 18.73 -16.20
C LEU A 132 -1.15 18.69 -14.67
N SER A 133 -2.34 18.37 -14.13
CA SER A 133 -2.54 18.18 -12.69
C SER A 133 -1.71 17.03 -12.14
N LEU A 134 -1.69 15.89 -12.84
CA LEU A 134 -0.91 14.73 -12.43
C LEU A 134 0.58 15.02 -12.45
N ILE A 135 1.08 15.74 -13.45
CA ILE A 135 2.48 16.20 -13.50
C ILE A 135 2.76 17.11 -12.31
N HIS A 136 1.89 18.06 -12.01
CA HIS A 136 2.07 19.02 -10.91
C HIS A 136 2.08 18.34 -9.53
N ILE A 137 1.20 17.37 -9.32
CA ILE A 137 1.13 16.55 -8.09
C ILE A 137 2.36 15.65 -7.93
N THR A 138 2.94 15.16 -9.03
CA THR A 138 4.06 14.22 -9.02
C THR A 138 5.43 14.89 -9.13
N GLU A 139 5.50 16.19 -9.44
CA GLU A 139 6.77 16.91 -9.48
C GLU A 139 7.32 17.17 -8.06
N PRO A 140 8.55 16.69 -7.73
CA PRO A 140 9.13 16.80 -6.40
C PRO A 140 9.66 18.20 -6.05
N THR A 141 9.20 19.26 -6.74
CA THR A 141 9.78 20.61 -6.68
C THR A 141 9.13 21.56 -5.67
N ARG A 142 8.14 21.13 -4.89
CA ARG A 142 7.71 21.94 -3.75
C ARG A 142 8.38 21.45 -2.47
N PRO A 143 9.26 22.26 -1.83
CA PRO A 143 9.64 22.02 -0.45
C PRO A 143 8.35 22.11 0.38
N ILE A 144 8.04 21.03 1.10
CA ILE A 144 7.01 21.03 2.13
C ILE A 144 7.45 22.07 3.15
N SER A 145 6.80 23.23 3.16
CA SER A 145 7.00 24.21 4.21
C SER A 145 6.45 23.61 5.49
N ILE A 146 7.36 23.36 6.42
CA ILE A 146 7.13 22.98 7.81
C ILE A 146 6.45 24.15 8.54
#